data_47658c849285d3579b0c111564ba60cc
#
_entry.id   47658c849285d3579b0c111564ba60cc
#
_cell.length_a   1.000
_cell.length_b   1.000
_cell.length_c   1.000
_cell.angle_alpha   90.00
_cell.angle_beta   90.00
_cell.angle_gamma   90.00
#
_symmetry.space_group_name_H-M   'P 1'
#
loop_
_entity.id
_entity.type
_entity.pdbx_description
1 polymer ?
#
loop_
_entity_poly.entity_id
_entity_poly.type
_entity_poly.pdbx_seq_one_letter_code
_entity_poly.pdbx_strand_id
1 'polypeptide(L)'
;MTDFLLLATDLLTKQISEPAQIEPAPEVYELNNAAPSRESMLASIAAPSEGPPEPMLPPLREASRYLPPMPEESPKLGSSNSSSGQISNPILHLRIAAKPVSGPQLYRQRLAALGVGRVYTNLPAYSFWSHWTRATEQPSYQDWKSLLAREARAIALGQGSNKLGVLLGDSISMWFPSEGLPKDRLWLNQGISGDTTAGILARLGAISQTRPDIIYVMAGVNDLRRGKSDRHVLTNLRSIMRQLRQQHPQARIAVQSILPTRLASIPNSRVRNLNQQIAAIAGQEGAFYLDIHSWFANPEGQLRQDLTTDGLHLNPQGYSVWRWALMRAESWMALNPTI
;
A
#
# COMPACT_ATOMS: atom_id res chain seq x y z
N MET A 1 -36.08 3.58 6.13
CA MET A 1 -34.64 3.85 5.81
C MET A 1 -34.04 4.95 6.72
N THR A 2 -34.50 5.07 7.94
CA THR A 2 -34.19 6.23 8.81
C THR A 2 -33.63 5.86 10.19
N ASP A 3 -33.46 4.56 10.52
CA ASP A 3 -33.12 4.18 11.91
C ASP A 3 -31.69 3.68 12.17
N PHE A 4 -30.80 3.72 11.17
CA PHE A 4 -29.42 3.25 11.36
C PHE A 4 -28.40 4.31 11.80
N LEU A 5 -28.82 5.58 11.91
CA LEU A 5 -27.93 6.71 12.22
C LEU A 5 -27.74 6.99 13.72
N LEU A 6 -28.62 6.48 14.57
CA LEU A 6 -28.63 6.80 16.01
C LEU A 6 -27.84 5.83 16.90
N LEU A 7 -27.50 4.63 16.42
CA LEU A 7 -26.77 3.63 17.23
C LEU A 7 -25.24 3.80 17.24
N ALA A 8 -24.68 4.58 16.32
CA ALA A 8 -23.22 4.78 16.24
C ALA A 8 -22.68 5.87 17.17
N THR A 9 -23.52 6.78 17.63
CA THR A 9 -23.11 7.91 18.49
C THR A 9 -23.03 7.55 19.98
N ASP A 10 -23.84 6.60 20.44
CA ASP A 10 -23.88 6.25 21.87
C ASP A 10 -22.72 5.34 22.34
N LEU A 11 -22.09 4.62 21.45
CA LEU A 11 -20.93 3.75 21.77
C LEU A 11 -19.60 4.49 21.87
N LEU A 12 -19.50 5.70 21.31
CA LEU A 12 -18.26 6.50 21.33
C LEU A 12 -18.07 7.30 22.63
N THR A 13 -19.13 7.54 23.40
CA THR A 13 -19.10 8.38 24.62
C THR A 13 -18.86 7.59 25.90
N LYS A 14 -18.97 6.27 25.89
CA LYS A 14 -18.86 5.44 27.12
C LYS A 14 -17.48 4.84 27.42
N GLN A 15 -16.45 5.10 26.62
CA GLN A 15 -15.09 4.53 26.83
C GLN A 15 -14.00 5.54 27.22
N ILE A 16 -14.37 6.69 27.80
CA ILE A 16 -13.38 7.71 28.26
C ILE A 16 -13.33 7.83 29.80
N SER A 17 -13.64 6.81 30.53
CA SER A 17 -13.55 6.89 32.00
C SER A 17 -13.13 5.57 32.58
N GLU A 18 -11.82 5.29 32.56
CA GLU A 18 -11.14 4.50 33.61
C GLU A 18 -9.61 4.55 33.34
N PRO A 19 -8.78 4.95 34.33
CA PRO A 19 -7.33 4.92 34.18
C PRO A 19 -6.81 3.50 34.38
N ALA A 20 -6.02 3.00 33.43
CA ALA A 20 -5.34 1.71 33.51
C ALA A 20 -4.28 1.72 34.63
N GLN A 21 -4.32 0.70 35.49
CA GLN A 21 -3.27 0.40 36.48
C GLN A 21 -2.01 -0.06 35.78
N ILE A 22 -0.86 0.49 36.21
CA ILE A 22 0.47 0.19 35.71
C ILE A 22 1.01 -1.01 36.51
N GLU A 23 1.24 -2.15 35.85
CA GLU A 23 2.00 -3.25 36.45
C GLU A 23 3.50 -2.99 36.28
N PRO A 24 4.34 -3.38 37.27
CA PRO A 24 5.78 -3.14 37.25
C PRO A 24 6.52 -4.07 36.27
N ALA A 25 7.59 -3.54 35.69
CA ALA A 25 8.44 -4.24 34.71
C ALA A 25 9.20 -5.42 35.37
N PRO A 26 9.49 -6.51 34.62
CA PRO A 26 10.29 -7.62 35.10
C PRO A 26 11.80 -7.28 35.19
N GLU A 27 12.43 -7.86 36.18
CA GLU A 27 13.85 -7.69 36.57
C GLU A 27 14.81 -8.06 35.42
N VAL A 28 15.89 -7.26 35.38
CA VAL A 28 17.03 -7.43 34.47
C VAL A 28 17.95 -8.55 35.00
N TYR A 29 18.13 -9.62 34.22
CA TYR A 29 19.17 -10.61 34.48
C TYR A 29 20.53 -10.11 33.97
N GLU A 30 21.48 -9.96 34.87
CA GLU A 30 22.90 -9.69 34.57
C GLU A 30 23.54 -10.87 33.84
N LEU A 31 24.07 -10.64 32.64
CA LEU A 31 24.92 -11.58 31.92
C LEU A 31 26.39 -11.33 32.30
N ASN A 32 26.99 -12.30 32.96
CA ASN A 32 28.41 -12.36 33.27
C ASN A 32 29.27 -12.36 32.02
N ASN A 33 30.03 -11.27 31.81
CA ASN A 33 31.10 -11.17 30.83
C ASN A 33 32.38 -11.81 31.36
N ALA A 34 32.72 -13.02 30.88
CA ALA A 34 34.07 -13.56 30.95
C ALA A 34 34.65 -13.56 29.51
N ALA A 35 35.67 -12.76 29.27
CA ALA A 35 36.39 -12.72 28.00
C ALA A 35 37.29 -13.96 27.85
N PRO A 36 37.32 -14.62 26.68
CA PRO A 36 38.26 -15.73 26.45
C PRO A 36 39.66 -15.20 26.15
N SER A 37 40.66 -15.94 26.66
CA SER A 37 42.08 -15.64 26.57
C SER A 37 42.62 -15.79 25.15
N ARG A 38 43.74 -15.07 24.90
CA ARG A 38 44.37 -14.84 23.59
C ARG A 38 45.01 -16.12 22.94
N GLU A 39 44.96 -17.27 23.53
CA GLU A 39 45.61 -18.49 23.02
C GLU A 39 44.73 -19.46 22.22
N SER A 40 43.41 -19.24 22.16
CA SER A 40 42.51 -20.09 21.35
C SER A 40 42.28 -19.60 19.92
N MET A 41 42.96 -18.53 19.45
CA MET A 41 42.77 -17.92 18.13
C MET A 41 43.71 -18.40 17.01
N LEU A 42 44.57 -19.40 17.27
CA LEU A 42 45.57 -19.82 16.25
C LEU A 42 45.46 -21.26 15.76
N ALA A 43 44.32 -21.90 15.90
CA ALA A 43 44.12 -23.24 15.34
C ALA A 43 42.75 -23.37 14.67
N SER A 44 42.57 -22.84 13.50
CA SER A 44 41.71 -23.39 12.42
C SER A 44 41.76 -22.53 11.17
N ILE A 45 42.86 -22.64 10.41
CA ILE A 45 42.82 -22.35 8.97
C ILE A 45 42.58 -23.69 8.29
N ALA A 46 41.34 -24.13 8.19
CA ALA A 46 40.92 -25.23 7.36
C ALA A 46 40.13 -24.64 6.17
N ALA A 47 40.31 -25.23 5.00
CA ALA A 47 39.81 -24.82 3.69
C ALA A 47 38.31 -24.48 3.64
N PRO A 48 37.86 -23.64 2.66
CA PRO A 48 36.46 -23.29 2.53
C PRO A 48 35.64 -24.53 2.25
N SER A 49 34.78 -24.95 3.17
CA SER A 49 33.73 -25.92 2.90
C SER A 49 32.74 -25.27 1.94
N GLU A 50 32.54 -25.87 0.80
CA GLU A 50 31.43 -25.53 -0.10
C GLU A 50 30.13 -25.54 0.71
N GLY A 51 29.48 -24.38 0.79
CA GLY A 51 28.17 -24.26 1.38
C GLY A 51 27.16 -25.14 0.62
N PRO A 52 26.03 -25.53 1.23
CA PRO A 52 25.01 -26.29 0.53
C PRO A 52 24.60 -25.53 -0.75
N PRO A 53 24.39 -26.26 -1.89
CA PRO A 53 24.08 -25.65 -3.16
C PRO A 53 22.85 -24.74 -2.99
N GLU A 54 22.94 -23.52 -3.51
CA GLU A 54 21.79 -22.63 -3.57
C GLU A 54 20.63 -23.39 -4.21
N PRO A 55 19.42 -23.34 -3.64
CA PRO A 55 18.28 -23.99 -4.26
C PRO A 55 18.06 -23.36 -5.64
N MET A 56 18.31 -24.16 -6.68
CA MET A 56 17.99 -23.81 -8.07
C MET A 56 16.51 -23.42 -8.10
N LEU A 57 16.23 -22.18 -8.52
CA LEU A 57 14.87 -21.74 -8.76
C LEU A 57 14.21 -22.71 -9.76
N PRO A 58 13.02 -23.24 -9.47
CA PRO A 58 12.33 -24.10 -10.43
C PRO A 58 12.10 -23.35 -11.74
N PRO A 59 12.15 -24.02 -12.90
CA PRO A 59 11.91 -23.37 -14.18
C PRO A 59 10.53 -22.73 -14.18
N LEU A 60 10.44 -21.53 -14.74
CA LEU A 60 9.23 -20.68 -14.85
C LEU A 60 8.10 -21.41 -15.62
N ARG A 61 7.45 -22.39 -15.01
CA ARG A 61 6.30 -23.10 -15.57
C ARG A 61 4.93 -22.51 -15.19
N GLU A 62 4.88 -21.27 -14.71
CA GLU A 62 3.61 -20.66 -14.27
C GLU A 62 3.34 -19.30 -14.93
N ALA A 63 3.32 -19.29 -16.28
CA ALA A 63 2.91 -18.10 -17.05
C ALA A 63 1.49 -17.61 -16.74
N SER A 64 0.66 -18.41 -16.07
CA SER A 64 -0.74 -18.05 -15.77
C SER A 64 -0.93 -17.08 -14.59
N ARG A 65 0.13 -16.80 -13.82
CA ARG A 65 0.08 -15.90 -12.65
C ARG A 65 0.55 -14.48 -12.91
N TYR A 66 0.98 -14.18 -14.14
CA TYR A 66 1.51 -12.87 -14.52
C TYR A 66 0.50 -12.05 -15.30
N LEU A 67 0.36 -10.78 -14.93
CA LEU A 67 -0.37 -9.83 -15.74
C LEU A 67 0.35 -9.66 -17.09
N PRO A 68 -0.32 -9.84 -18.24
CA PRO A 68 0.30 -9.69 -19.54
C PRO A 68 0.83 -8.25 -19.75
N PRO A 69 1.91 -8.08 -20.56
CA PRO A 69 2.48 -6.76 -20.84
C PRO A 69 1.45 -5.82 -21.47
N MET A 70 1.72 -4.52 -21.40
CA MET A 70 0.89 -3.50 -22.05
C MET A 70 0.80 -3.74 -23.56
N PRO A 71 -0.38 -3.49 -24.18
CA PRO A 71 -0.45 -3.28 -25.63
C PRO A 71 0.41 -2.07 -26.02
N GLU A 72 1.02 -2.10 -27.19
CA GLU A 72 1.90 -1.04 -27.68
C GLU A 72 1.22 0.35 -27.81
N GLU A 73 -0.10 0.40 -27.84
CA GLU A 73 -0.85 1.66 -27.84
C GLU A 73 -1.39 2.00 -26.46
N SER A 74 -0.85 3.05 -25.85
CA SER A 74 -1.47 3.69 -24.68
C SER A 74 -2.84 4.26 -25.08
N PRO A 75 -3.91 4.08 -24.30
CA PRO A 75 -5.19 4.69 -24.61
C PRO A 75 -5.02 6.22 -24.64
N LYS A 76 -5.26 6.82 -25.81
CA LYS A 76 -5.35 8.28 -25.94
C LYS A 76 -6.56 8.72 -25.14
N LEU A 77 -6.32 9.45 -24.04
CA LEU A 77 -7.42 10.13 -23.34
C LEU A 77 -8.05 11.14 -24.30
N GLY A 78 -9.25 10.82 -24.77
CA GLY A 78 -10.03 11.74 -25.59
C GLY A 78 -10.34 13.01 -24.80
N SER A 79 -9.93 14.16 -25.32
CA SER A 79 -10.38 15.46 -24.87
C SER A 79 -11.86 15.62 -25.22
N SER A 80 -12.75 15.42 -24.25
CA SER A 80 -14.16 15.75 -24.42
C SER A 80 -14.35 17.26 -24.30
N ASN A 81 -14.39 17.95 -25.43
CA ASN A 81 -14.96 19.28 -25.53
C ASN A 81 -16.48 19.17 -25.40
N SER A 82 -17.03 19.47 -24.25
CA SER A 82 -18.45 19.72 -24.08
C SER A 82 -18.66 21.20 -23.76
N SER A 83 -18.96 21.98 -24.79
CA SER A 83 -19.50 23.33 -24.68
C SER A 83 -20.97 23.25 -24.32
N SER A 84 -21.37 23.46 -23.09
CA SER A 84 -22.71 23.83 -22.68
C SER A 84 -22.62 25.03 -21.76
N GLY A 85 -23.13 26.17 -22.26
CA GLY A 85 -23.20 27.45 -21.53
C GLY A 85 -24.21 27.35 -20.40
N GLN A 86 -23.69 27.13 -19.18
CA GLN A 86 -24.41 27.41 -17.93
C GLN A 86 -23.61 28.46 -17.15
N ILE A 87 -24.32 29.46 -16.64
CA ILE A 87 -23.76 30.50 -15.76
C ILE A 87 -23.29 29.80 -14.48
N SER A 88 -22.03 29.44 -14.46
CA SER A 88 -21.43 28.66 -13.37
C SER A 88 -20.84 29.62 -12.33
N ASN A 89 -21.25 29.46 -11.08
CA ASN A 89 -20.66 30.17 -9.97
C ASN A 89 -19.17 29.82 -9.86
N PRO A 90 -18.22 30.77 -10.06
CA PRO A 90 -16.78 30.50 -10.09
C PRO A 90 -16.28 29.84 -8.80
N ILE A 91 -16.88 30.16 -7.66
CA ILE A 91 -16.54 29.58 -6.36
C ILE A 91 -16.90 28.09 -6.30
N LEU A 92 -18.02 27.69 -6.91
CA LEU A 92 -18.45 26.30 -6.96
C LEU A 92 -17.50 25.47 -7.82
N HIS A 93 -17.08 25.98 -8.99
CA HIS A 93 -16.10 25.32 -9.86
C HIS A 93 -14.74 25.17 -9.18
N LEU A 94 -14.27 26.20 -8.47
CA LEU A 94 -13.03 26.15 -7.71
C LEU A 94 -13.07 25.08 -6.60
N ARG A 95 -14.21 24.91 -5.95
CA ARG A 95 -14.41 23.87 -4.93
C ARG A 95 -14.45 22.47 -5.52
N ILE A 96 -15.12 22.27 -6.66
CA ILE A 96 -15.21 20.96 -7.31
C ILE A 96 -13.86 20.48 -7.84
N ALA A 97 -12.99 21.39 -8.27
CA ALA A 97 -11.62 21.07 -8.71
C ALA A 97 -10.64 20.88 -7.55
N ALA A 98 -10.99 21.31 -6.32
CA ALA A 98 -10.11 21.25 -5.19
C ALA A 98 -9.96 19.83 -4.65
N LYS A 99 -8.73 19.41 -4.38
CA LYS A 99 -8.38 18.17 -3.69
C LYS A 99 -7.20 18.39 -2.77
N PRO A 100 -7.02 17.59 -1.72
CA PRO A 100 -5.82 17.65 -0.88
C PRO A 100 -4.55 17.47 -1.71
N VAL A 101 -3.57 18.34 -1.49
CA VAL A 101 -2.26 18.33 -2.16
C VAL A 101 -1.10 18.13 -1.19
N SER A 102 -1.41 18.02 0.12
CA SER A 102 -0.41 17.80 1.17
C SER A 102 -0.91 16.78 2.20
N GLY A 103 0.04 16.17 2.93
CA GLY A 103 -0.27 15.22 4.00
C GLY A 103 -1.26 15.76 5.04
N PRO A 104 -1.03 16.98 5.60
CA PRO A 104 -1.97 17.62 6.51
C PRO A 104 -3.38 17.74 5.96
N GLN A 105 -3.51 18.18 4.72
CA GLN A 105 -4.82 18.35 4.07
C GLN A 105 -5.54 17.01 3.93
N LEU A 106 -4.86 16.00 3.42
CA LEU A 106 -5.44 14.66 3.26
C LEU A 106 -5.81 14.06 4.61
N TYR A 107 -4.98 14.22 5.63
CA TYR A 107 -5.26 13.74 6.98
C TYR A 107 -6.52 14.38 7.56
N ARG A 108 -6.65 15.70 7.48
CA ARG A 108 -7.83 16.43 7.96
C ARG A 108 -9.11 16.10 7.20
N GLN A 109 -9.01 15.89 5.88
CA GLN A 109 -10.13 15.40 5.08
C GLN A 109 -10.63 14.03 5.56
N ARG A 110 -9.69 13.09 5.76
CA ARG A 110 -10.01 11.72 6.21
C ARG A 110 -10.62 11.73 7.62
N LEU A 111 -10.10 12.55 8.53
CA LEU A 111 -10.69 12.73 9.85
C LEU A 111 -12.13 13.28 9.79
N ALA A 112 -12.35 14.29 8.95
CA ALA A 112 -13.68 14.88 8.77
C ALA A 112 -14.68 13.86 8.18
N ALA A 113 -14.24 13.02 7.24
CA ALA A 113 -15.06 11.94 6.71
C ALA A 113 -15.44 10.93 7.79
N LEU A 114 -14.47 10.50 8.62
CA LEU A 114 -14.74 9.59 9.73
C LEU A 114 -15.67 10.20 10.77
N GLY A 115 -15.59 11.50 11.01
CA GLY A 115 -16.48 12.23 11.93
C GLY A 115 -17.96 12.15 11.57
N VAL A 116 -18.28 11.87 10.30
CA VAL A 116 -19.64 11.65 9.81
C VAL A 116 -19.91 10.19 9.40
N GLY A 117 -19.11 9.25 9.93
CA GLY A 117 -19.26 7.81 9.67
C GLY A 117 -18.97 7.39 8.23
N ARG A 118 -18.14 8.15 7.50
CA ARG A 118 -17.76 7.85 6.10
C ARG A 118 -16.27 7.61 5.96
N VAL A 119 -15.89 6.83 4.96
CA VAL A 119 -14.49 6.71 4.51
C VAL A 119 -14.30 7.58 3.28
N TYR A 120 -13.22 8.35 3.24
CA TYR A 120 -12.98 9.38 2.22
C TYR A 120 -12.96 8.83 0.79
N THR A 121 -12.55 7.60 0.58
CA THR A 121 -12.50 6.93 -0.74
C THR A 121 -13.87 6.82 -1.42
N ASN A 122 -14.95 6.92 -0.65
CA ASN A 122 -16.33 6.87 -1.14
C ASN A 122 -16.96 8.25 -1.29
N LEU A 123 -16.15 9.30 -1.23
CA LEU A 123 -16.58 10.69 -1.27
C LEU A 123 -15.90 11.43 -2.42
N PRO A 124 -16.52 12.50 -2.97
CA PRO A 124 -15.82 13.40 -3.88
C PRO A 124 -14.55 13.98 -3.26
N ALA A 125 -13.51 14.17 -4.06
CA ALA A 125 -12.19 14.63 -3.59
C ALA A 125 -12.23 15.99 -2.88
N TYR A 126 -13.22 16.85 -3.19
CA TYR A 126 -13.42 18.16 -2.55
C TYR A 126 -14.20 18.10 -1.23
N SER A 127 -14.68 16.93 -0.81
CA SER A 127 -15.49 16.79 0.41
C SER A 127 -14.77 17.37 1.62
N PHE A 128 -15.53 18.04 2.48
CA PHE A 128 -15.01 18.71 3.69
C PHE A 128 -13.95 19.78 3.41
N TRP A 129 -14.06 20.45 2.26
CA TRP A 129 -13.10 21.45 1.80
C TRP A 129 -12.71 22.47 2.89
N SER A 130 -13.65 23.01 3.65
CA SER A 130 -13.40 23.96 4.73
C SER A 130 -12.57 23.39 5.90
N HIS A 131 -12.58 22.08 6.11
CA HIS A 131 -11.87 21.41 7.20
C HIS A 131 -10.38 21.19 6.91
N TRP A 132 -10.00 21.14 5.64
CA TRP A 132 -8.65 20.73 5.28
C TRP A 132 -7.86 21.76 4.47
N THR A 133 -8.48 22.70 3.74
CA THR A 133 -7.76 23.63 2.86
C THR A 133 -6.63 24.42 3.52
N ARG A 134 -6.79 24.76 4.80
CA ARG A 134 -5.80 25.52 5.59
C ARG A 134 -4.93 24.65 6.48
N ALA A 135 -5.02 23.33 6.36
CA ALA A 135 -4.28 22.42 7.23
C ALA A 135 -2.78 22.44 6.86
N THR A 136 -1.93 22.72 7.82
CA THR A 136 -0.47 22.80 7.70
C THR A 136 0.26 21.91 8.71
N GLU A 137 -0.40 21.55 9.83
CA GLU A 137 0.17 20.73 10.89
C GLU A 137 0.43 19.31 10.38
N GLN A 138 1.69 18.88 10.41
CA GLN A 138 2.11 17.57 9.91
C GLN A 138 1.71 16.45 10.88
N PRO A 139 0.87 15.50 10.45
CA PRO A 139 0.55 14.33 11.26
C PRO A 139 1.80 13.46 11.43
N SER A 140 1.99 12.95 12.64
CA SER A 140 3.03 11.95 12.90
C SER A 140 2.71 10.60 12.25
N TYR A 141 3.69 9.72 12.18
CA TYR A 141 3.47 8.34 11.73
C TYR A 141 2.42 7.61 12.60
N GLN A 142 2.41 7.89 13.91
CA GLN A 142 1.43 7.30 14.82
C GLN A 142 0.01 7.84 14.59
N ASP A 143 -0.12 9.14 14.25
CA ASP A 143 -1.41 9.72 13.87
C ASP A 143 -1.97 9.03 12.63
N TRP A 144 -1.15 8.83 11.61
CA TRP A 144 -1.55 8.09 10.41
C TRP A 144 -1.97 6.66 10.73
N LYS A 145 -1.21 5.92 11.54
CA LYS A 145 -1.60 4.56 11.96
C LYS A 145 -2.93 4.53 12.68
N SER A 146 -3.15 5.47 13.60
CA SER A 146 -4.40 5.60 14.36
C SER A 146 -5.58 5.91 13.45
N LEU A 147 -5.42 6.83 12.51
CA LEU A 147 -6.44 7.16 11.50
C LEU A 147 -6.79 5.93 10.66
N LEU A 148 -5.79 5.24 10.10
CA LEU A 148 -6.00 4.07 9.25
C LEU A 148 -6.69 2.92 9.99
N ALA A 149 -6.35 2.71 11.25
CA ALA A 149 -7.01 1.70 12.10
C ALA A 149 -8.49 2.06 12.35
N ARG A 150 -8.79 3.34 12.58
CA ARG A 150 -10.18 3.82 12.73
C ARG A 150 -10.99 3.66 11.44
N GLU A 151 -10.42 3.97 10.28
CA GLU A 151 -11.07 3.74 8.99
C GLU A 151 -11.32 2.25 8.72
N ALA A 152 -10.35 1.39 9.03
CA ALA A 152 -10.50 -0.05 8.89
C ALA A 152 -11.62 -0.58 9.81
N ARG A 153 -11.70 -0.09 11.06
CA ARG A 153 -12.79 -0.43 11.99
C ARG A 153 -14.14 0.06 11.47
N ALA A 154 -14.23 1.27 10.94
CA ALA A 154 -15.47 1.79 10.36
C ALA A 154 -15.94 0.93 9.17
N ILE A 155 -15.01 0.51 8.30
CA ILE A 155 -15.30 -0.44 7.22
C ILE A 155 -15.76 -1.78 7.79
N ALA A 156 -15.07 -2.36 8.75
CA ALA A 156 -15.43 -3.66 9.33
C ALA A 156 -16.87 -3.66 9.90
N LEU A 157 -17.28 -2.57 10.53
CA LEU A 157 -18.63 -2.39 11.09
C LEU A 157 -19.68 -2.09 10.01
N GLY A 158 -19.34 -1.32 8.99
CA GLY A 158 -20.29 -0.81 7.99
C GLY A 158 -20.26 -1.51 6.63
N GLN A 159 -19.38 -2.50 6.42
CA GLN A 159 -19.22 -3.16 5.12
C GLN A 159 -20.48 -3.87 4.64
N GLY A 160 -21.23 -4.52 5.53
CA GLY A 160 -22.40 -5.31 5.14
C GLY A 160 -22.02 -6.39 4.12
N SER A 161 -22.79 -6.47 3.04
CA SER A 161 -22.55 -7.35 1.89
C SER A 161 -21.72 -6.71 0.77
N ASN A 162 -21.25 -5.47 0.96
CA ASN A 162 -20.47 -4.80 -0.08
C ASN A 162 -19.11 -5.47 -0.27
N LYS A 163 -18.67 -5.56 -1.52
CA LYS A 163 -17.29 -5.91 -1.86
C LYS A 163 -16.34 -4.86 -1.31
N LEU A 164 -15.12 -5.28 -0.98
CA LEU A 164 -14.07 -4.41 -0.45
C LEU A 164 -12.75 -4.62 -1.18
N GLY A 165 -12.17 -3.53 -1.69
CA GLY A 165 -10.79 -3.48 -2.14
C GLY A 165 -9.91 -2.76 -1.11
N VAL A 166 -8.72 -3.26 -0.88
CA VAL A 166 -7.73 -2.63 0.01
C VAL A 166 -6.48 -2.27 -0.80
N LEU A 167 -6.03 -1.01 -0.70
CA LEU A 167 -4.71 -0.58 -1.15
C LEU A 167 -3.78 -0.54 0.06
N LEU A 168 -2.78 -1.40 0.10
CA LEU A 168 -1.81 -1.51 1.19
C LEU A 168 -0.42 -1.13 0.66
N GLY A 169 0.19 -0.08 1.23
CA GLY A 169 1.48 0.39 0.73
C GLY A 169 2.00 1.66 1.39
N ASP A 170 2.80 2.39 0.62
CA ASP A 170 3.48 3.62 1.03
C ASP A 170 2.83 4.89 0.46
N SER A 171 3.63 5.93 0.16
CA SER A 171 3.16 7.20 -0.42
C SER A 171 2.46 7.01 -1.77
N ILE A 172 2.91 6.07 -2.60
CA ILE A 172 2.31 5.84 -3.92
C ILE A 172 0.87 5.37 -3.73
N SER A 173 0.62 4.42 -2.82
CA SER A 173 -0.73 3.98 -2.47
C SER A 173 -1.54 5.07 -1.78
N MET A 174 -0.93 5.82 -0.84
CA MET A 174 -1.61 6.87 -0.08
C MET A 174 -2.22 7.95 -0.99
N TRP A 175 -1.50 8.32 -2.06
CA TRP A 175 -1.90 9.37 -2.98
C TRP A 175 -2.71 8.87 -4.17
N PHE A 176 -3.12 7.60 -4.19
CA PHE A 176 -4.01 7.10 -5.25
C PHE A 176 -5.31 7.91 -5.26
N PRO A 177 -5.69 8.54 -6.40
CA PRO A 177 -6.90 9.35 -6.49
C PRO A 177 -8.16 8.52 -6.24
N SER A 178 -8.95 8.88 -5.24
CA SER A 178 -10.18 8.13 -4.86
C SER A 178 -11.22 8.09 -5.98
N GLU A 179 -11.28 9.14 -6.80
CA GLU A 179 -12.13 9.21 -7.99
C GLU A 179 -11.73 8.20 -9.08
N GLY A 180 -10.49 7.73 -9.05
CA GLY A 180 -9.97 6.71 -9.96
C GLY A 180 -10.30 5.28 -9.56
N LEU A 181 -10.79 5.05 -8.35
CA LEU A 181 -11.14 3.71 -7.86
C LEU A 181 -12.46 3.21 -8.48
N PRO A 182 -12.56 1.92 -8.86
CA PRO A 182 -13.82 1.31 -9.29
C PRO A 182 -14.96 1.55 -8.31
N LYS A 183 -16.18 1.78 -8.81
CA LYS A 183 -17.35 2.16 -7.99
C LYS A 183 -18.23 0.97 -7.59
N ASP A 184 -17.86 -0.24 -8.00
CA ASP A 184 -18.59 -1.49 -7.74
C ASP A 184 -18.35 -2.05 -6.32
N ARG A 185 -17.50 -1.39 -5.53
CA ARG A 185 -17.08 -1.82 -4.19
C ARG A 185 -16.68 -0.65 -3.29
N LEU A 186 -16.57 -0.94 -2.01
CA LEU A 186 -15.91 -0.06 -1.04
C LEU A 186 -14.39 -0.14 -1.22
N TRP A 187 -13.70 0.95 -0.89
CA TRP A 187 -12.23 0.97 -0.90
C TRP A 187 -11.67 1.44 0.43
N LEU A 188 -10.64 0.77 0.88
CA LEU A 188 -9.86 1.12 2.06
C LEU A 188 -8.41 1.37 1.64
N ASN A 189 -7.98 2.63 1.70
CA ASN A 189 -6.61 2.98 1.39
C ASN A 189 -5.77 2.99 2.67
N GLN A 190 -4.86 2.04 2.77
CA GLN A 190 -3.94 1.82 3.89
C GLN A 190 -2.51 2.23 3.51
N GLY A 191 -2.34 3.27 2.70
CA GLY A 191 -1.03 3.86 2.38
C GLY A 191 -0.57 4.84 3.45
N ILE A 192 0.73 4.84 3.79
CA ILE A 192 1.39 5.87 4.61
C ILE A 192 2.66 6.32 3.90
N SER A 193 2.83 7.64 3.73
CA SER A 193 4.04 8.19 3.11
C SER A 193 5.32 7.75 3.83
N GLY A 194 6.30 7.27 3.06
CA GLY A 194 7.58 6.83 3.58
C GLY A 194 7.58 5.46 4.26
N ASP A 195 6.45 4.75 4.29
CA ASP A 195 6.37 3.45 4.95
C ASP A 195 7.25 2.40 4.27
N THR A 196 7.76 1.46 5.06
CA THR A 196 8.60 0.36 4.63
C THR A 196 7.84 -0.96 4.71
N THR A 197 8.40 -2.02 4.14
CA THR A 197 7.83 -3.37 4.28
C THR A 197 7.69 -3.78 5.75
N ALA A 198 8.64 -3.43 6.62
CA ALA A 198 8.56 -3.67 8.06
C ALA A 198 7.44 -2.86 8.72
N GLY A 199 7.27 -1.59 8.37
CA GLY A 199 6.21 -0.74 8.89
C GLY A 199 4.82 -1.24 8.48
N ILE A 200 4.65 -1.66 7.23
CA ILE A 200 3.42 -2.26 6.73
C ILE A 200 3.11 -3.56 7.49
N LEU A 201 4.10 -4.45 7.63
CA LEU A 201 3.95 -5.71 8.38
C LEU A 201 3.46 -5.47 9.81
N ALA A 202 4.05 -4.49 10.49
CA ALA A 202 3.72 -4.17 11.89
C ALA A 202 2.29 -3.63 12.09
N ARG A 203 1.59 -3.20 11.02
CA ARG A 203 0.24 -2.62 11.11
C ARG A 203 -0.86 -3.43 10.41
N LEU A 204 -0.57 -4.64 9.94
CA LEU A 204 -1.56 -5.50 9.28
C LEU A 204 -2.75 -5.85 10.17
N GLY A 205 -2.55 -5.91 11.50
CA GLY A 205 -3.63 -6.14 12.45
C GLY A 205 -4.78 -5.14 12.36
N ALA A 206 -4.51 -3.92 11.86
CA ALA A 206 -5.55 -2.89 11.71
C ALA A 206 -6.69 -3.30 10.76
N ILE A 207 -6.42 -4.13 9.75
CA ILE A 207 -7.42 -4.58 8.77
C ILE A 207 -7.99 -5.97 9.06
N SER A 208 -7.53 -6.66 10.11
CA SER A 208 -7.86 -8.07 10.38
C SER A 208 -9.36 -8.36 10.51
N GLN A 209 -10.17 -7.38 10.91
CA GLN A 209 -11.61 -7.53 11.06
C GLN A 209 -12.41 -7.16 9.80
N THR A 210 -11.76 -6.67 8.75
CA THR A 210 -12.41 -6.37 7.47
C THR A 210 -12.59 -7.66 6.65
N ARG A 211 -13.44 -7.62 5.63
CA ARG A 211 -13.65 -8.76 4.71
C ARG A 211 -13.36 -8.34 3.27
N PRO A 212 -12.07 -8.15 2.92
CA PRO A 212 -11.71 -7.75 1.57
C PRO A 212 -11.92 -8.89 0.56
N ASP A 213 -12.40 -8.53 -0.63
CA ASP A 213 -12.38 -9.41 -1.80
C ASP A 213 -11.01 -9.41 -2.47
N ILE A 214 -10.31 -8.26 -2.38
CA ILE A 214 -8.99 -8.08 -2.95
C ILE A 214 -8.13 -7.14 -2.11
N ILE A 215 -6.85 -7.50 -1.95
CA ILE A 215 -5.83 -6.67 -1.30
C ILE A 215 -4.68 -6.48 -2.28
N TYR A 216 -4.45 -5.23 -2.69
CA TYR A 216 -3.30 -4.83 -3.49
C TYR A 216 -2.17 -4.40 -2.58
N VAL A 217 -1.01 -5.02 -2.71
CA VAL A 217 0.20 -4.70 -1.93
C VAL A 217 1.25 -4.10 -2.86
N MET A 218 1.69 -2.87 -2.57
CA MET A 218 2.83 -2.25 -3.23
C MET A 218 3.77 -1.67 -2.17
N ALA A 219 4.97 -2.21 -2.04
CA ALA A 219 5.93 -1.81 -1.02
C ALA A 219 7.36 -2.21 -1.39
N GLY A 220 8.35 -1.56 -0.78
CA GLY A 220 9.77 -1.90 -0.90
C GLY A 220 10.64 -0.75 -1.37
N VAL A 221 10.13 0.23 -2.11
CA VAL A 221 10.94 1.35 -2.60
C VAL A 221 11.57 2.17 -1.46
N ASN A 222 10.86 2.34 -0.34
CA ASN A 222 11.39 3.06 0.82
C ASN A 222 12.41 2.24 1.61
N ASP A 223 12.32 0.92 1.58
CA ASP A 223 13.37 0.04 2.10
C ASP A 223 14.67 0.24 1.33
N LEU A 224 14.59 0.24 -0.01
CA LEU A 224 15.73 0.48 -0.90
C LEU A 224 16.35 1.87 -0.66
N ARG A 225 15.52 2.93 -0.55
CA ARG A 225 15.98 4.28 -0.22
C ARG A 225 16.71 4.36 1.12
N ARG A 226 16.36 3.52 2.08
CA ARG A 226 17.00 3.43 3.40
C ARG A 226 18.14 2.42 3.44
N GLY A 227 18.60 1.92 2.30
CA GLY A 227 19.73 1.00 2.20
C GLY A 227 19.46 -0.40 2.78
N LYS A 228 18.20 -0.80 2.94
CA LYS A 228 17.86 -2.16 3.40
C LYS A 228 18.27 -3.19 2.37
N SER A 229 18.66 -4.39 2.83
CA SER A 229 19.04 -5.50 1.94
C SER A 229 17.81 -6.09 1.23
N ASP A 230 18.02 -6.72 0.08
CA ASP A 230 16.98 -7.43 -0.68
C ASP A 230 16.36 -8.53 0.19
N ARG A 231 17.18 -9.27 0.93
CA ARG A 231 16.71 -10.29 1.88
C ARG A 231 15.71 -9.71 2.90
N HIS A 232 15.98 -8.52 3.44
CA HIS A 232 15.05 -7.85 4.38
C HIS A 232 13.70 -7.57 3.73
N VAL A 233 13.69 -6.99 2.52
CA VAL A 233 12.47 -6.69 1.76
C VAL A 233 11.68 -7.96 1.47
N LEU A 234 12.35 -8.98 0.93
CA LEU A 234 11.73 -10.26 0.56
C LEU A 234 11.14 -11.01 1.74
N THR A 235 11.88 -11.04 2.88
CA THR A 235 11.38 -11.67 4.12
C THR A 235 10.12 -10.98 4.63
N ASN A 236 10.11 -9.64 4.65
CA ASN A 236 8.93 -8.90 5.09
C ASN A 236 7.74 -9.07 4.14
N LEU A 237 7.95 -9.00 2.81
CA LEU A 237 6.88 -9.21 1.84
C LEU A 237 6.30 -10.62 1.95
N ARG A 238 7.14 -11.65 2.13
CA ARG A 238 6.67 -13.01 2.39
C ARG A 238 5.80 -13.07 3.66
N SER A 239 6.25 -12.44 4.74
CA SER A 239 5.50 -12.40 6.00
C SER A 239 4.18 -11.64 5.84
N ILE A 240 4.16 -10.55 5.07
CA ILE A 240 2.94 -9.81 4.74
C ILE A 240 1.94 -10.73 4.02
N MET A 241 2.38 -11.41 2.96
CA MET A 241 1.50 -12.31 2.20
C MET A 241 0.93 -13.43 3.07
N ARG A 242 1.78 -14.08 3.90
CA ARG A 242 1.33 -15.13 4.83
C ARG A 242 0.32 -14.62 5.84
N GLN A 243 0.59 -13.49 6.47
CA GLN A 243 -0.31 -12.93 7.47
C GLN A 243 -1.63 -12.47 6.85
N LEU A 244 -1.60 -11.87 5.66
CA LEU A 244 -2.81 -11.50 4.92
C LEU A 244 -3.63 -12.75 4.55
N ARG A 245 -2.99 -13.82 4.10
CA ARG A 245 -3.67 -15.09 3.78
C ARG A 245 -4.31 -15.72 5.01
N GLN A 246 -3.63 -15.66 6.16
CA GLN A 246 -4.18 -16.16 7.44
C GLN A 246 -5.37 -15.33 7.92
N GLN A 247 -5.28 -14.00 7.81
CA GLN A 247 -6.35 -13.10 8.27
C GLN A 247 -7.54 -13.06 7.29
N HIS A 248 -7.29 -13.23 6.00
CA HIS A 248 -8.27 -13.08 4.93
C HIS A 248 -8.18 -14.25 3.94
N PRO A 249 -8.56 -15.47 4.35
CA PRO A 249 -8.37 -16.68 3.53
C PRO A 249 -9.13 -16.64 2.20
N GLN A 250 -10.21 -15.88 2.11
CA GLN A 250 -11.02 -15.72 0.90
C GLN A 250 -10.59 -14.56 0.00
N ALA A 251 -9.71 -13.67 0.51
CA ALA A 251 -9.28 -12.52 -0.27
C ALA A 251 -8.29 -12.90 -1.37
N ARG A 252 -8.40 -12.26 -2.52
CA ARG A 252 -7.32 -12.25 -3.52
C ARG A 252 -6.22 -11.32 -3.03
N ILE A 253 -5.01 -11.82 -2.89
CA ILE A 253 -3.85 -11.01 -2.55
C ILE A 253 -3.07 -10.77 -3.84
N ALA A 254 -2.92 -9.51 -4.24
CA ALA A 254 -2.24 -9.09 -5.46
C ALA A 254 -1.02 -8.24 -5.11
N VAL A 255 0.16 -8.85 -5.15
CA VAL A 255 1.43 -8.14 -4.91
C VAL A 255 1.90 -7.52 -6.21
N GLN A 256 2.12 -6.22 -6.18
CA GLN A 256 2.57 -5.45 -7.33
C GLN A 256 4.10 -5.31 -7.31
N SER A 257 4.69 -5.28 -8.50
CA SER A 257 6.12 -4.99 -8.65
C SER A 257 6.46 -3.61 -8.08
N ILE A 258 7.65 -3.46 -7.51
CA ILE A 258 8.24 -2.15 -7.21
C ILE A 258 8.43 -1.42 -8.54
N LEU A 259 7.96 -0.19 -8.62
CA LEU A 259 8.08 0.63 -9.82
C LEU A 259 9.55 1.03 -10.08
N PRO A 260 9.93 1.30 -11.34
CA PRO A 260 11.23 1.88 -11.62
C PRO A 260 11.35 3.27 -10.98
N THR A 261 12.56 3.75 -10.77
CA THR A 261 12.82 5.09 -10.25
C THR A 261 13.83 5.83 -11.13
N ARG A 262 13.93 7.15 -10.92
CA ARG A 262 15.03 7.99 -11.45
C ARG A 262 16.01 8.39 -10.36
N LEU A 263 15.91 7.77 -9.17
CA LEU A 263 16.81 8.05 -8.06
C LEU A 263 18.15 7.32 -8.27
N ALA A 264 19.24 8.07 -8.31
CA ALA A 264 20.59 7.52 -8.47
C ALA A 264 20.97 6.51 -7.38
N SER A 265 20.39 6.64 -6.19
CA SER A 265 20.62 5.74 -5.05
C SER A 265 19.93 4.39 -5.18
N ILE A 266 19.05 4.21 -6.17
CA ILE A 266 18.30 2.96 -6.38
C ILE A 266 18.53 2.48 -7.81
N PRO A 267 19.50 1.60 -8.07
CA PRO A 267 19.72 1.02 -9.41
C PRO A 267 18.47 0.23 -9.86
N ASN A 268 17.94 0.54 -11.04
CA ASN A 268 16.76 -0.16 -11.57
C ASN A 268 17.07 -1.63 -11.94
N SER A 269 18.31 -2.00 -12.15
CA SER A 269 18.72 -3.41 -12.24
C SER A 269 18.42 -4.18 -10.95
N ARG A 270 18.72 -3.56 -9.79
CA ARG A 270 18.37 -4.11 -8.47
C ARG A 270 16.85 -4.24 -8.29
N VAL A 271 16.09 -3.23 -8.71
CA VAL A 271 14.61 -3.25 -8.64
C VAL A 271 14.07 -4.42 -9.48
N ARG A 272 14.56 -4.61 -10.71
CA ARG A 272 14.14 -5.73 -11.58
C ARG A 272 14.46 -7.10 -10.96
N ASN A 273 15.68 -7.29 -10.46
CA ASN A 273 16.08 -8.55 -9.80
C ASN A 273 15.21 -8.84 -8.56
N LEU A 274 14.90 -7.80 -7.78
CA LEU A 274 14.05 -7.93 -6.61
C LEU A 274 12.60 -8.28 -7.02
N ASN A 275 12.08 -7.65 -8.06
CA ASN A 275 10.75 -7.95 -8.60
C ASN A 275 10.61 -9.39 -9.08
N GLN A 276 11.64 -9.97 -9.71
CA GLN A 276 11.64 -11.39 -10.07
C GLN A 276 11.53 -12.30 -8.85
N GLN A 277 12.25 -11.98 -7.77
CA GLN A 277 12.19 -12.73 -6.53
C GLN A 277 10.83 -12.55 -5.82
N ILE A 278 10.25 -11.33 -5.84
CA ILE A 278 8.91 -11.06 -5.32
C ILE A 278 7.88 -11.91 -6.07
N ALA A 279 7.98 -12.00 -7.40
CA ALA A 279 7.10 -12.83 -8.21
C ALA A 279 7.16 -14.31 -7.81
N ALA A 280 8.37 -14.86 -7.63
CA ALA A 280 8.56 -16.23 -7.18
C ALA A 280 7.97 -16.48 -5.79
N ILE A 281 8.17 -15.54 -4.85
CA ILE A 281 7.60 -15.62 -3.50
C ILE A 281 6.07 -15.52 -3.56
N ALA A 282 5.51 -14.62 -4.34
CA ALA A 282 4.05 -14.49 -4.48
C ALA A 282 3.42 -15.81 -4.93
N GLY A 283 4.02 -16.48 -5.91
CA GLY A 283 3.59 -17.82 -6.33
C GLY A 283 3.63 -18.86 -5.20
N GLN A 284 4.71 -18.88 -4.41
CA GLN A 284 4.86 -19.80 -3.28
C GLN A 284 3.83 -19.55 -2.16
N GLU A 285 3.44 -18.31 -1.95
CA GLU A 285 2.52 -17.91 -0.89
C GLU A 285 1.04 -17.84 -1.39
N GLY A 286 0.73 -18.33 -2.60
CA GLY A 286 -0.61 -18.32 -3.17
C GLY A 286 -1.16 -16.92 -3.42
N ALA A 287 -0.29 -15.97 -3.75
CA ALA A 287 -0.66 -14.61 -4.12
C ALA A 287 -0.46 -14.37 -5.63
N PHE A 288 -1.27 -13.50 -6.19
CA PHE A 288 -1.04 -12.99 -7.55
C PHE A 288 0.15 -12.04 -7.58
N TYR A 289 0.96 -12.12 -8.61
CA TYR A 289 1.98 -11.11 -8.88
C TYR A 289 1.55 -10.26 -10.08
N LEU A 290 1.53 -8.94 -9.90
CA LEU A 290 1.18 -8.00 -10.95
C LEU A 290 2.45 -7.27 -11.38
N ASP A 291 3.03 -7.66 -12.52
CA ASP A 291 4.16 -6.93 -13.09
C ASP A 291 3.67 -5.65 -13.79
N ILE A 292 3.60 -4.59 -13.02
CA ILE A 292 3.32 -3.26 -13.53
C ILE A 292 4.59 -2.42 -13.78
N HIS A 293 5.78 -2.91 -13.37
CA HIS A 293 7.05 -2.20 -13.55
C HIS A 293 7.31 -1.82 -15.01
N SER A 294 7.08 -2.77 -15.93
CA SER A 294 7.28 -2.57 -17.36
C SER A 294 6.43 -1.44 -17.95
N TRP A 295 5.26 -1.17 -17.38
CA TRP A 295 4.36 -0.12 -17.83
C TRP A 295 4.85 1.29 -17.48
N PHE A 296 5.71 1.37 -16.49
CA PHE A 296 6.30 2.60 -15.99
C PHE A 296 7.75 2.81 -16.43
N ALA A 297 8.38 1.79 -17.01
CA ALA A 297 9.75 1.87 -17.46
C ALA A 297 9.86 2.47 -18.88
N ASN A 298 10.88 3.33 -19.09
CA ASN A 298 11.34 3.71 -20.41
C ASN A 298 12.30 2.63 -20.97
N PRO A 299 12.78 2.74 -22.23
CA PRO A 299 13.73 1.77 -22.80
C PRO A 299 15.00 1.57 -21.99
N GLU A 300 15.46 2.57 -21.25
CA GLU A 300 16.62 2.52 -20.35
C GLU A 300 16.29 1.88 -19.00
N GLY A 301 15.04 1.45 -18.78
CA GLY A 301 14.56 0.84 -17.55
C GLY A 301 14.35 1.80 -16.39
N GLN A 302 14.32 3.11 -16.65
CA GLN A 302 14.03 4.15 -15.66
C GLN A 302 12.54 4.48 -15.67
N LEU A 303 12.06 5.08 -14.56
CA LEU A 303 10.70 5.63 -14.51
C LEU A 303 10.49 6.67 -15.62
N ARG A 304 9.47 6.46 -16.42
CA ARG A 304 9.08 7.39 -17.49
C ARG A 304 8.85 8.79 -16.92
N GLN A 305 9.47 9.79 -17.53
CA GLN A 305 9.43 11.17 -17.04
C GLN A 305 8.04 11.79 -17.12
N ASP A 306 7.26 11.39 -18.11
CA ASP A 306 5.86 11.82 -18.27
C ASP A 306 4.90 11.25 -17.20
N LEU A 307 5.33 10.28 -16.41
CA LEU A 307 4.51 9.62 -15.37
C LEU A 307 4.85 10.02 -13.93
N THR A 308 5.86 10.88 -13.74
CA THR A 308 6.38 11.23 -12.41
C THR A 308 6.49 12.72 -12.18
N THR A 309 6.50 13.14 -10.91
CA THR A 309 6.75 14.51 -10.49
C THR A 309 8.23 14.77 -10.11
N ASP A 310 8.87 13.76 -9.52
CA ASP A 310 10.19 13.89 -8.88
C ASP A 310 11.10 12.67 -9.13
N GLY A 311 10.72 11.78 -10.04
CA GLY A 311 11.45 10.55 -10.34
C GLY A 311 11.14 9.38 -9.42
N LEU A 312 10.17 9.53 -8.51
CA LEU A 312 9.69 8.49 -7.60
C LEU A 312 8.16 8.47 -7.52
N HIS A 313 7.54 9.60 -7.23
CA HIS A 313 6.09 9.72 -7.06
C HIS A 313 5.40 9.91 -8.41
N LEU A 314 4.20 9.34 -8.51
CA LEU A 314 3.40 9.42 -9.73
C LEU A 314 2.70 10.77 -9.84
N ASN A 315 2.68 11.31 -11.05
CA ASN A 315 1.83 12.43 -11.42
C ASN A 315 0.41 11.94 -11.82
N PRO A 316 -0.55 12.81 -12.17
CA PRO A 316 -1.89 12.38 -12.56
C PRO A 316 -1.93 11.37 -13.71
N GLN A 317 -1.02 11.49 -14.69
CA GLN A 317 -0.91 10.53 -15.79
C GLN A 317 -0.40 9.18 -15.31
N GLY A 318 0.62 9.15 -14.42
CA GLY A 318 1.11 7.92 -13.80
C GLY A 318 0.02 7.21 -13.00
N TYR A 319 -0.80 7.94 -12.26
CA TYR A 319 -1.95 7.34 -11.58
C TYR A 319 -3.02 6.83 -12.54
N SER A 320 -3.20 7.45 -13.70
CA SER A 320 -4.09 6.94 -14.74
C SER A 320 -3.60 5.61 -15.32
N VAL A 321 -2.30 5.47 -15.56
CA VAL A 321 -1.67 4.20 -15.97
C VAL A 321 -1.87 3.14 -14.88
N TRP A 322 -1.63 3.48 -13.61
CA TRP A 322 -1.80 2.53 -12.51
C TRP A 322 -3.27 2.09 -12.35
N ARG A 323 -4.23 3.04 -12.43
CA ARG A 323 -5.67 2.70 -12.44
C ARG A 323 -6.01 1.70 -13.53
N TRP A 324 -5.52 1.92 -14.75
CA TRP A 324 -5.76 1.01 -15.86
C TRP A 324 -5.15 -0.38 -15.61
N ALA A 325 -3.94 -0.42 -15.01
CA ALA A 325 -3.30 -1.66 -14.61
C ALA A 325 -4.15 -2.45 -13.60
N LEU A 326 -4.71 -1.78 -12.60
CA LEU A 326 -5.61 -2.43 -11.62
C LEU A 326 -6.87 -2.99 -12.27
N MET A 327 -7.52 -2.23 -13.15
CA MET A 327 -8.72 -2.69 -13.87
C MET A 327 -8.43 -3.91 -14.73
N ARG A 328 -7.29 -3.91 -15.45
CA ARG A 328 -6.88 -5.03 -16.28
C ARG A 328 -6.52 -6.26 -15.43
N ALA A 329 -5.86 -6.05 -14.30
CA ALA A 329 -5.55 -7.11 -13.35
C ALA A 329 -6.82 -7.79 -12.80
N GLU A 330 -7.84 -7.03 -12.48
CA GLU A 330 -9.12 -7.58 -12.00
C GLU A 330 -9.79 -8.44 -13.06
N SER A 331 -9.83 -7.97 -14.30
CA SER A 331 -10.37 -8.75 -15.42
C SER A 331 -9.60 -10.06 -15.61
N TRP A 332 -8.26 -9.98 -15.56
CA TRP A 332 -7.41 -11.17 -15.69
C TRP A 332 -7.58 -12.14 -14.52
N MET A 333 -7.62 -11.66 -13.27
CA MET A 333 -7.85 -12.51 -12.07
C MET A 333 -9.25 -13.12 -12.06
N ALA A 334 -10.24 -12.48 -12.67
CA ALA A 334 -11.59 -13.04 -12.79
C ALA A 334 -11.63 -14.24 -13.76
N LEU A 335 -10.79 -14.22 -14.80
CA LEU A 335 -10.66 -15.32 -15.76
C LEU A 335 -9.76 -16.46 -15.24
N ASN A 336 -8.96 -16.21 -14.20
CA ASN A 336 -8.03 -17.18 -13.61
C ASN A 336 -8.30 -17.31 -12.09
N PRO A 337 -9.44 -17.84 -11.66
CA PRO A 337 -9.85 -17.83 -10.26
C PRO A 337 -9.07 -18.79 -9.36
N THR A 338 -8.37 -19.76 -9.94
CA THR A 338 -7.63 -20.82 -9.21
C THR A 338 -6.16 -20.45 -9.03
N ILE A 339 -5.83 -20.03 -7.82
CA ILE A 339 -4.47 -20.08 -7.30
C ILE A 339 -4.50 -20.84 -5.98
#